data_9b139a47143ae88c76831f38e89b0b8d
#
_entry.id   9b139a47143ae88c76831f38e89b0b8d
#
_cell.length_a   1.000
_cell.length_b   1.000
_cell.length_c   1.000
_cell.angle_alpha   90.00
_cell.angle_beta   90.00
_cell.angle_gamma   90.00
#
_symmetry.space_group_name_H-M   'P 1'
#
loop_
_entity.id
_entity.type
_entity.pdbx_description
1 polymer ?
#
loop_
_entity_poly.entity_id
_entity_poly.type
_entity_poly.pdbx_seq_one_letter_code
_entity_poly.pdbx_strand_id
1 'polypeptide(L)'
;MKKVTFLLATLLIGGLMLTGCKKNDPQPTPTPTPTPTTKTVVYKIDNTFKTGDINTGQTTTHTVSPCFHYSFSYKDADGKMVDVTDATLPWTIEISVNVPFEAKIEGKVTYNEAELPEQVEYARIALINGEGETAGYSTSKADFIEWIASHPEKLEYSKTKTIQ
;
A
#
# COMPACT_ATOMS: atom_id res chain seq x y z
N MET A 1 -31.51 16.32 -20.91
CA MET A 1 -30.46 17.15 -21.52
C MET A 1 -30.53 18.53 -20.89
N LYS A 2 -29.65 18.87 -19.96
CA LYS A 2 -29.54 20.23 -19.35
C LYS A 2 -28.15 20.74 -19.69
N LYS A 3 -28.14 21.78 -20.54
CA LYS A 3 -26.93 22.50 -20.93
C LYS A 3 -26.52 23.43 -19.78
N VAL A 4 -25.30 23.27 -19.26
CA VAL A 4 -24.69 24.22 -18.31
C VAL A 4 -23.86 25.20 -19.11
N THR A 5 -24.29 26.44 -19.12
CA THR A 5 -23.61 27.57 -19.79
C THR A 5 -22.60 28.16 -18.80
N PHE A 6 -21.32 28.09 -19.16
CA PHE A 6 -20.24 28.75 -18.41
C PHE A 6 -20.24 30.24 -18.77
N LEU A 7 -20.49 31.09 -17.79
CA LEU A 7 -20.40 32.54 -17.91
C LEU A 7 -18.96 32.99 -17.58
N LEU A 8 -18.24 33.45 -18.59
CA LEU A 8 -16.88 33.99 -18.46
C LEU A 8 -17.04 35.48 -18.03
N ALA A 9 -16.74 35.80 -16.78
CA ALA A 9 -16.69 37.18 -16.30
C ALA A 9 -15.28 37.74 -16.47
N THR A 10 -15.15 38.59 -17.50
CA THR A 10 -13.92 39.35 -17.77
C THR A 10 -13.98 40.64 -16.94
N LEU A 11 -13.16 40.77 -15.91
CA LEU A 11 -13.03 41.98 -15.11
C LEU A 11 -11.86 42.81 -15.65
N LEU A 12 -12.16 43.85 -16.41
CA LEU A 12 -11.26 44.92 -16.82
C LEU A 12 -11.09 45.90 -15.64
N ILE A 13 -9.91 45.93 -15.04
CA ILE A 13 -9.53 46.97 -14.08
C ILE A 13 -8.54 47.90 -14.77
N GLY A 14 -9.04 49.12 -15.01
CA GLY A 14 -8.32 50.21 -15.66
C GLY A 14 -7.14 50.72 -14.85
N GLY A 15 -6.12 51.13 -15.57
CA GLY A 15 -4.87 51.64 -15.02
C GLY A 15 -4.98 52.99 -14.37
N LEU A 16 -4.24 53.18 -13.28
CA LEU A 16 -3.75 54.49 -12.85
C LEU A 16 -2.20 54.48 -12.99
N MET A 17 -1.75 55.26 -13.96
CA MET A 17 -0.33 55.62 -14.11
C MET A 17 0.03 56.58 -12.99
N LEU A 18 0.75 56.14 -11.97
CA LEU A 18 1.51 57.00 -11.07
C LEU A 18 3.00 56.86 -11.44
N THR A 19 3.47 57.86 -12.18
CA THR A 19 4.91 58.05 -12.43
C THR A 19 5.61 58.46 -11.13
N GLY A 20 6.15 57.48 -10.42
CA GLY A 20 7.08 57.69 -9.31
C GLY A 20 8.43 57.10 -9.69
N CYS A 21 9.41 57.97 -10.03
CA CYS A 21 10.82 57.56 -10.07
C CYS A 21 11.21 57.03 -8.69
N LYS A 22 11.27 55.74 -8.50
CA LYS A 22 11.97 55.09 -7.39
C LYS A 22 13.16 54.34 -7.91
N LYS A 23 14.30 54.60 -7.25
CA LYS A 23 15.58 53.87 -7.35
C LYS A 23 15.33 52.40 -7.65
N ASN A 24 16.11 51.86 -8.60
CA ASN A 24 16.19 50.46 -8.92
C ASN A 24 16.72 49.66 -7.71
N ASP A 25 15.88 49.35 -6.76
CA ASP A 25 16.18 48.26 -5.84
C ASP A 25 16.12 46.95 -6.65
N PRO A 26 17.14 46.11 -6.60
CA PRO A 26 17.14 44.83 -7.31
C PRO A 26 15.94 44.01 -6.82
N GLN A 27 15.01 43.72 -7.75
CA GLN A 27 13.88 42.87 -7.50
C GLN A 27 14.40 41.54 -6.96
N PRO A 28 13.90 41.03 -5.81
CA PRO A 28 14.35 39.74 -5.27
C PRO A 28 14.14 38.66 -6.34
N THR A 29 15.24 38.03 -6.71
CA THR A 29 15.22 36.90 -7.64
C THR A 29 14.28 35.85 -7.05
N PRO A 30 13.24 35.35 -7.80
CA PRO A 30 12.33 34.35 -7.29
C PRO A 30 13.15 33.12 -6.87
N THR A 31 13.05 32.75 -5.61
CA THR A 31 13.66 31.50 -5.09
C THR A 31 13.14 30.33 -5.92
N PRO A 32 14.01 29.51 -6.52
CA PRO A 32 13.54 28.37 -7.31
C PRO A 32 12.67 27.48 -6.42
N THR A 33 11.44 27.21 -6.86
CA THR A 33 10.55 26.26 -6.21
C THR A 33 11.23 24.88 -6.27
N PRO A 34 11.42 24.19 -5.15
CA PRO A 34 12.04 22.88 -5.16
C PRO A 34 11.25 21.93 -6.07
N THR A 35 11.96 21.30 -7.00
CA THR A 35 11.36 20.28 -7.85
C THR A 35 10.93 19.10 -6.97
N PRO A 36 9.68 18.63 -7.05
CA PRO A 36 9.24 17.48 -6.27
C PRO A 36 10.11 16.25 -6.63
N THR A 37 10.64 15.61 -5.61
CA THR A 37 11.37 14.36 -5.77
C THR A 37 10.38 13.20 -5.78
N THR A 38 10.45 12.35 -6.81
CA THR A 38 9.62 11.16 -6.91
C THR A 38 10.39 9.90 -6.51
N LYS A 39 9.71 8.96 -5.87
CA LYS A 39 10.23 7.63 -5.52
C LYS A 39 9.23 6.55 -5.86
N THR A 40 9.73 5.35 -6.11
CA THR A 40 8.90 4.17 -6.34
C THR A 40 8.53 3.52 -5.01
N VAL A 41 7.26 3.18 -4.87
CA VAL A 41 6.73 2.33 -3.80
C VAL A 41 6.25 1.02 -4.41
N VAL A 42 6.71 -0.08 -3.85
CA VAL A 42 6.31 -1.44 -4.26
C VAL A 42 5.52 -2.05 -3.12
N TYR A 43 4.25 -2.36 -3.37
CA TYR A 43 3.41 -3.16 -2.47
C TYR A 43 3.40 -4.60 -2.95
N LYS A 44 3.49 -5.54 -2.03
CA LYS A 44 3.46 -6.97 -2.32
C LYS A 44 2.67 -7.75 -1.27
N ILE A 45 1.80 -8.63 -1.72
CA ILE A 45 1.22 -9.72 -0.92
C ILE A 45 1.80 -11.02 -1.48
N ASP A 46 2.47 -11.78 -0.66
CA ASP A 46 3.10 -13.04 -1.07
C ASP A 46 2.31 -14.26 -0.57
N ASN A 47 2.47 -15.37 -1.25
CA ASN A 47 1.85 -16.65 -0.91
C ASN A 47 2.88 -17.75 -0.63
N THR A 48 4.16 -17.41 -0.53
CA THR A 48 5.22 -18.38 -0.22
C THR A 48 5.96 -17.97 1.04
N PHE A 49 6.25 -18.93 1.88
CA PHE A 49 7.03 -18.73 3.09
C PHE A 49 8.00 -19.90 3.30
N LYS A 50 8.90 -19.74 4.25
CA LYS A 50 9.90 -20.77 4.56
C LYS A 50 9.84 -21.13 6.03
N THR A 51 9.92 -22.43 6.31
CA THR A 51 10.17 -22.94 7.66
C THR A 51 11.58 -23.53 7.73
N GLY A 52 12.27 -23.30 8.83
CA GLY A 52 13.59 -23.87 9.10
C GLY A 52 13.48 -24.97 10.15
N ASP A 53 14.16 -26.07 9.93
CA ASP A 53 14.39 -27.09 10.96
C ASP A 53 15.64 -26.69 11.76
N ILE A 54 15.45 -26.35 13.02
CA ILE A 54 16.52 -25.90 13.91
C ILE A 54 17.60 -26.99 14.15
N ASN A 55 17.23 -28.27 14.01
CA ASN A 55 18.14 -29.38 14.29
C ASN A 55 19.01 -29.73 13.07
N THR A 56 18.47 -29.59 11.86
CA THR A 56 19.15 -29.98 10.62
C THR A 56 19.63 -28.76 9.82
N GLY A 57 19.17 -27.55 10.12
CA GLY A 57 19.44 -26.35 9.36
C GLY A 57 18.78 -26.34 7.98
N GLN A 58 17.96 -27.34 7.67
CA GLN A 58 17.23 -27.39 6.40
C GLN A 58 16.08 -26.38 6.36
N THR A 59 15.83 -25.85 5.18
CA THR A 59 14.74 -24.90 4.96
C THR A 59 13.75 -25.48 3.95
N THR A 60 12.49 -25.56 4.34
CA THR A 60 11.39 -25.97 3.46
C THR A 60 10.62 -24.74 2.99
N THR A 61 10.35 -24.65 1.69
CA THR A 61 9.50 -23.61 1.12
C THR A 61 8.06 -24.15 0.99
N HIS A 62 7.13 -23.36 1.50
CA HIS A 62 5.71 -23.68 1.51
C HIS A 62 4.96 -22.67 0.61
N THR A 63 3.85 -23.12 0.02
CA THR A 63 2.91 -22.28 -0.69
C THR A 63 1.59 -22.31 0.06
N VAL A 64 0.99 -21.13 0.27
CA VAL A 64 -0.30 -20.99 0.97
C VAL A 64 -1.38 -21.86 0.32
N SER A 65 -2.15 -22.57 1.15
CA SER A 65 -3.26 -23.39 0.70
C SER A 65 -4.30 -22.56 -0.06
N PRO A 66 -4.88 -23.07 -1.16
CA PRO A 66 -5.76 -22.31 -2.05
C PRO A 66 -7.11 -21.91 -1.43
N CYS A 67 -7.45 -22.46 -0.25
CA CYS A 67 -8.67 -22.11 0.49
C CYS A 67 -8.63 -20.75 1.17
N PHE A 68 -7.48 -20.05 1.15
CA PHE A 68 -7.35 -18.70 1.72
C PHE A 68 -7.58 -17.62 0.67
N HIS A 69 -8.48 -16.68 0.99
CA HIS A 69 -8.82 -15.53 0.16
C HIS A 69 -8.32 -14.25 0.81
N TYR A 70 -7.69 -13.41 0.01
CA TYR A 70 -7.05 -12.17 0.46
C TYR A 70 -7.81 -10.96 -0.05
N SER A 71 -8.29 -10.13 0.88
CA SER A 71 -8.87 -8.83 0.59
C SER A 71 -8.06 -7.76 1.29
N PHE A 72 -7.66 -6.72 0.57
CA PHE A 72 -6.81 -5.69 1.13
C PHE A 72 -7.00 -4.35 0.43
N SER A 73 -6.49 -3.30 1.08
CA SER A 73 -6.42 -1.97 0.51
C SER A 73 -4.98 -1.47 0.57
N TYR A 74 -4.57 -0.70 -0.43
CA TYR A 74 -3.29 -0.02 -0.43
C TYR A 74 -3.48 1.46 -0.76
N LYS A 75 -2.56 2.32 -0.31
CA LYS A 75 -2.58 3.75 -0.62
C LYS A 75 -1.94 3.99 -1.98
N ASP A 76 -2.70 4.58 -2.91
CA ASP A 76 -2.23 4.94 -4.24
C ASP A 76 -1.35 6.21 -4.24
N ALA A 77 -0.87 6.62 -5.42
CA ALA A 77 -0.01 7.80 -5.58
C ALA A 77 -0.68 9.12 -5.20
N ASP A 78 -2.01 9.18 -5.22
CA ASP A 78 -2.81 10.35 -4.81
C ASP A 78 -3.12 10.34 -3.30
N GLY A 79 -2.65 9.33 -2.58
CA GLY A 79 -2.87 9.15 -1.15
C GLY A 79 -4.24 8.55 -0.78
N LYS A 80 -4.98 8.01 -1.75
CA LYS A 80 -6.28 7.35 -1.54
C LYS A 80 -6.08 5.86 -1.30
N MET A 81 -6.97 5.28 -0.47
CA MET A 81 -7.01 3.82 -0.31
C MET A 81 -7.75 3.20 -1.49
N VAL A 82 -7.13 2.19 -2.10
CA VAL A 82 -7.66 1.41 -3.22
C VAL A 82 -7.88 -0.02 -2.74
N ASP A 83 -9.12 -0.49 -2.82
CA ASP A 83 -9.51 -1.83 -2.40
C ASP A 83 -9.20 -2.87 -3.49
N VAL A 84 -8.65 -4.01 -3.06
CA VAL A 84 -8.40 -5.19 -3.90
C VAL A 84 -9.09 -6.38 -3.24
N THR A 85 -10.02 -7.00 -3.96
CA THR A 85 -10.76 -8.18 -3.50
C THR A 85 -10.38 -9.38 -4.34
N ASP A 86 -10.33 -10.56 -3.72
CA ASP A 86 -10.03 -11.84 -4.38
C ASP A 86 -8.74 -11.82 -5.22
N ALA A 87 -7.69 -11.24 -4.65
CA ALA A 87 -6.42 -11.11 -5.33
C ALA A 87 -5.79 -12.49 -5.60
N THR A 88 -5.37 -12.71 -6.84
CA THR A 88 -4.52 -13.86 -7.16
C THR A 88 -3.11 -13.60 -6.65
N LEU A 89 -2.59 -14.50 -5.83
CA LEU A 89 -1.27 -14.38 -5.24
C LEU A 89 -0.19 -15.15 -6.04
N PRO A 90 1.05 -14.68 -6.05
CA PRO A 90 1.53 -13.44 -5.43
C PRO A 90 1.02 -12.19 -6.16
N TRP A 91 0.66 -11.16 -5.40
CA TRP A 91 0.21 -9.88 -5.95
C TRP A 91 1.27 -8.79 -5.71
N THR A 92 1.49 -7.95 -6.72
CA THR A 92 2.45 -6.83 -6.63
C THR A 92 1.96 -5.64 -7.46
N ILE A 93 2.14 -4.44 -6.92
CA ILE A 93 1.96 -3.19 -7.65
C ILE A 93 3.11 -2.21 -7.34
N GLU A 94 3.54 -1.49 -8.37
CA GLU A 94 4.52 -0.41 -8.27
C GLU A 94 3.84 0.92 -8.58
N ILE A 95 4.06 1.92 -7.72
CA ILE A 95 3.55 3.27 -7.92
C ILE A 95 4.67 4.30 -7.76
N SER A 96 4.61 5.40 -8.52
CA SER A 96 5.50 6.54 -8.35
C SER A 96 4.82 7.59 -7.50
N VAL A 97 5.47 8.04 -6.43
CA VAL A 97 4.91 8.99 -5.46
C VAL A 97 5.82 10.20 -5.28
N ASN A 98 5.25 11.36 -4.99
CA ASN A 98 5.99 12.50 -4.52
C ASN A 98 6.35 12.31 -3.04
N VAL A 99 7.60 12.58 -2.67
CA VAL A 99 8.02 12.47 -1.26
C VAL A 99 7.93 13.82 -0.53
N PRO A 100 7.65 13.83 0.77
CA PRO A 100 7.41 12.66 1.62
C PRO A 100 6.05 11.99 1.35
N PHE A 101 6.01 10.66 1.40
CA PHE A 101 4.79 9.88 1.20
C PHE A 101 4.64 8.81 2.28
N GLU A 102 3.44 8.68 2.83
CA GLU A 102 3.12 7.59 3.76
C GLU A 102 2.45 6.45 3.00
N ALA A 103 3.22 5.42 2.69
CA ALA A 103 2.72 4.19 2.10
C ALA A 103 1.98 3.35 3.14
N LYS A 104 0.82 2.80 2.80
CA LYS A 104 0.02 1.92 3.68
C LYS A 104 -0.57 0.78 2.89
N ILE A 105 -0.54 -0.42 3.46
CA ILE A 105 -1.28 -1.60 3.02
C ILE A 105 -1.91 -2.26 4.25
N GLU A 106 -3.17 -2.61 4.15
CA GLU A 106 -3.92 -3.29 5.22
C GLU A 106 -4.95 -4.22 4.63
N GLY A 107 -5.31 -5.27 5.34
CA GLY A 107 -6.30 -6.22 4.83
C GLY A 107 -6.56 -7.36 5.77
N LYS A 108 -7.31 -8.32 5.25
CA LYS A 108 -7.68 -9.54 5.97
C LYS A 108 -7.61 -10.76 5.07
N VAL A 109 -7.43 -11.90 5.70
CA VAL A 109 -7.53 -13.22 5.08
C VAL A 109 -8.81 -13.88 5.56
N THR A 110 -9.54 -14.50 4.65
CA THR A 110 -10.72 -15.33 4.96
C THR A 110 -10.50 -16.73 4.44
N TYR A 111 -11.18 -17.70 5.00
CA TYR A 111 -11.13 -19.09 4.56
C TYR A 111 -12.46 -19.80 4.85
N ASN A 112 -12.70 -20.91 4.13
CA ASN A 112 -13.78 -21.83 4.43
C ASN A 112 -13.20 -23.05 5.15
N GLU A 113 -13.64 -23.30 6.39
CA GLU A 113 -13.16 -24.42 7.20
C GLU A 113 -13.40 -25.79 6.53
N ALA A 114 -14.50 -25.93 5.76
CA ALA A 114 -14.78 -27.16 5.03
C ALA A 114 -13.77 -27.46 3.92
N GLU A 115 -13.08 -26.44 3.40
CA GLU A 115 -12.09 -26.53 2.32
C GLU A 115 -10.64 -26.65 2.83
N LEU A 116 -10.43 -26.54 4.16
CA LEU A 116 -9.10 -26.68 4.73
C LEU A 116 -8.57 -28.11 4.48
N PRO A 117 -7.34 -28.23 3.92
CA PRO A 117 -6.67 -29.52 3.79
C PRO A 117 -6.21 -30.06 5.15
N GLU A 118 -5.87 -31.35 5.22
CA GLU A 118 -5.36 -31.97 6.45
C GLU A 118 -4.04 -31.31 6.92
N GLN A 119 -3.19 -30.89 5.98
CA GLN A 119 -2.01 -30.06 6.24
C GLN A 119 -2.27 -28.65 5.72
N VAL A 120 -2.39 -27.70 6.63
CA VAL A 120 -2.70 -26.30 6.31
C VAL A 120 -1.41 -25.51 6.17
N GLU A 121 -1.25 -24.87 5.02
CA GLU A 121 -0.21 -23.90 4.74
C GLU A 121 -0.82 -22.49 4.75
N TYR A 122 -0.51 -21.71 5.75
CA TYR A 122 -1.03 -20.36 5.93
C TYR A 122 0.10 -19.35 6.01
N ALA A 123 -0.03 -18.23 5.33
CA ALA A 123 0.89 -17.12 5.50
C ALA A 123 0.17 -15.78 5.47
N ARG A 124 0.77 -14.81 6.15
CA ARG A 124 0.41 -13.40 6.14
C ARG A 124 1.67 -12.60 5.82
N ILE A 125 1.84 -12.24 4.55
CA ILE A 125 3.03 -11.58 4.03
C ILE A 125 2.61 -10.34 3.27
N ALA A 126 2.70 -9.18 3.93
CA ALA A 126 2.40 -7.87 3.37
C ALA A 126 3.63 -6.98 3.45
N LEU A 127 4.16 -6.56 2.30
CA LEU A 127 5.42 -5.84 2.18
C LEU A 127 5.24 -4.47 1.51
N ILE A 128 5.99 -3.49 1.99
CA ILE A 128 6.21 -2.20 1.34
C ILE A 128 7.71 -2.05 1.11
N ASN A 129 8.14 -2.00 -0.15
CA ASN A 129 9.55 -1.96 -0.55
C ASN A 129 10.39 -3.10 0.11
N GLY A 130 9.83 -4.31 0.11
CA GLY A 130 10.48 -5.49 0.68
C GLY A 130 10.48 -5.58 2.21
N GLU A 131 9.95 -4.60 2.92
CA GLU A 131 9.85 -4.57 4.37
C GLU A 131 8.39 -4.73 4.82
N GLY A 132 8.15 -5.55 5.81
CA GLY A 132 6.80 -5.72 6.32
C GLY A 132 6.62 -6.92 7.21
N GLU A 133 5.39 -7.33 7.33
CA GLU A 133 5.00 -8.47 8.12
C GLU A 133 5.16 -9.75 7.33
N THR A 134 5.88 -10.71 7.91
CA THR A 134 6.10 -12.03 7.33
C THR A 134 5.84 -13.07 8.41
N ALA A 135 4.70 -13.73 8.34
CA ALA A 135 4.37 -14.85 9.20
C ALA A 135 3.83 -16.00 8.34
N GLY A 136 4.36 -17.19 8.55
CA GLY A 136 3.92 -18.40 7.84
C GLY A 136 3.86 -19.58 8.81
N TYR A 137 2.87 -20.41 8.63
CA TYR A 137 2.58 -21.57 9.47
C TYR A 137 2.28 -22.77 8.59
N SER A 138 2.87 -23.91 8.94
CA SER A 138 2.57 -25.22 8.38
C SER A 138 2.14 -26.11 9.54
N THR A 139 0.87 -26.54 9.57
CA THR A 139 0.31 -27.27 10.72
C THR A 139 -0.87 -28.13 10.31
N SER A 140 -1.33 -29.03 11.19
CA SER A 140 -2.52 -29.82 10.96
C SER A 140 -3.77 -28.93 10.91
N LYS A 141 -4.83 -29.39 10.23
CA LYS A 141 -6.14 -28.72 10.19
C LYS A 141 -6.68 -28.45 11.59
N ALA A 142 -6.63 -29.43 12.48
CA ALA A 142 -7.13 -29.31 13.84
C ALA A 142 -6.37 -28.22 14.63
N ASP A 143 -5.05 -28.24 14.58
CA ASP A 143 -4.21 -27.26 15.28
C ASP A 143 -4.40 -25.85 14.70
N PHE A 144 -4.59 -25.73 13.38
CA PHE A 144 -4.86 -24.44 12.75
C PHE A 144 -6.18 -23.84 13.25
N ILE A 145 -7.25 -24.64 13.29
CA ILE A 145 -8.58 -24.19 13.76
C ILE A 145 -8.50 -23.74 15.22
N GLU A 146 -7.86 -24.51 16.08
CA GLU A 146 -7.69 -24.15 17.49
C GLU A 146 -6.84 -22.87 17.65
N TRP A 147 -5.75 -22.77 16.89
CA TRP A 147 -4.86 -21.62 16.93
C TRP A 147 -5.58 -20.35 16.46
N ILE A 148 -6.30 -20.37 15.33
CA ILE A 148 -6.97 -19.18 14.80
C ILE A 148 -8.17 -18.75 15.64
N ALA A 149 -8.85 -19.71 16.30
CA ALA A 149 -9.93 -19.40 17.25
C ALA A 149 -9.42 -18.61 18.45
N SER A 150 -8.17 -18.86 18.87
CA SER A 150 -7.52 -18.16 19.97
C SER A 150 -6.83 -16.86 19.54
N HIS A 151 -6.57 -16.69 18.23
CA HIS A 151 -5.81 -15.58 17.67
C HIS A 151 -6.45 -15.02 16.37
N PRO A 152 -7.72 -14.57 16.41
CA PRO A 152 -8.43 -14.11 15.21
C PRO A 152 -7.76 -12.90 14.55
N GLU A 153 -7.02 -12.08 15.32
CA GLU A 153 -6.23 -10.96 14.80
C GLU A 153 -5.12 -11.39 13.84
N LYS A 154 -4.76 -12.69 13.83
CA LYS A 154 -3.78 -13.23 12.89
C LYS A 154 -4.29 -13.33 11.46
N LEU A 155 -5.58 -13.17 11.25
CA LEU A 155 -6.19 -13.05 9.91
C LEU A 155 -6.15 -11.60 9.38
N GLU A 156 -5.75 -10.62 10.19
CA GLU A 156 -5.67 -9.22 9.79
C GLU A 156 -4.22 -8.77 9.71
N TYR A 157 -3.94 -7.79 8.87
CA TYR A 157 -2.63 -7.17 8.76
C TYR A 157 -2.74 -5.70 8.40
N SER A 158 -1.77 -4.93 8.87
CA SER A 158 -1.63 -3.52 8.52
C SER A 158 -0.15 -3.13 8.58
N LYS A 159 0.35 -2.54 7.51
CA LYS A 159 1.70 -2.01 7.42
C LYS A 159 1.70 -0.59 6.91
N THR A 160 2.45 0.28 7.58
CA THR A 160 2.70 1.66 7.14
C THR A 160 4.21 1.89 7.05
N LYS A 161 4.65 2.64 6.05
CA LYS A 161 6.04 3.03 5.85
C LYS A 161 6.12 4.45 5.29
N THR A 162 6.94 5.30 5.92
CA THR A 162 7.24 6.64 5.38
C THR A 162 8.35 6.54 4.32
N ILE A 163 8.10 7.10 3.15
CA ILE A 163 9.04 7.22 2.03
C ILE A 163 9.52 8.68 2.01
N GLN A 164 10.82 8.87 2.17
CA GLN A 164 11.48 10.19 2.21
C GLN A 164 12.41 10.39 1.03
#